data_c905e5eadf2984ae241172eda1d01dfd
#
_entry.id   c905e5eadf2984ae241172eda1d01dfd
#
_cell.length_a   1.000
_cell.length_b   1.000
_cell.length_c   1.000
_cell.angle_alpha   90.00
_cell.angle_beta   90.00
_cell.angle_gamma   90.00
#
_symmetry.space_group_name_H-M   'P 1'
#
loop_
_entity.id
_entity.type
_entity.pdbx_description
1 polymer ?
#
loop_
_entity_poly.entity_id
_entity_poly.type
_entity_poly.pdbx_seq_one_letter_code
_entity_poly.pdbx_strand_id
1 'polypeptide(L)'
;MTLPSGLPPYAELLGISLTPRDGAAPTLLLPFRDAVLGRPGFLHGGAIAGLLEVAAIVSLRHALAEEGGGRIKPVNVTVDFMRGGRDKPTHAEGIVTRLGTRIANVEAVAWQDDRAKPIASARMNYLIVRE
;
A
#
# COMPACT_ATOMS: atom_id res chain seq x y z
N MET A 1 -15.15 -10.71 5.03
CA MET A 1 -13.99 -10.57 5.93
C MET A 1 -13.82 -9.13 6.36
N THR A 2 -13.65 -8.91 7.65
CA THR A 2 -13.45 -7.57 8.18
C THR A 2 -11.95 -7.29 8.25
N LEU A 3 -11.52 -6.20 7.63
CA LEU A 3 -10.13 -5.78 7.71
C LEU A 3 -9.85 -5.14 9.07
N PRO A 4 -8.58 -5.10 9.51
CA PRO A 4 -8.21 -4.43 10.75
C PRO A 4 -8.74 -3.00 10.80
N SER A 5 -9.06 -2.55 12.01
CA SER A 5 -9.55 -1.19 12.24
C SER A 5 -8.59 -0.16 11.66
N GLY A 6 -9.12 0.84 10.99
CA GLY A 6 -8.35 1.92 10.42
C GLY A 6 -8.00 1.78 8.95
N LEU A 7 -8.24 0.61 8.34
CA LEU A 7 -8.05 0.47 6.90
C LEU A 7 -9.27 1.00 6.15
N PRO A 8 -9.08 1.62 4.98
CA PRO A 8 -10.21 2.13 4.19
C PRO A 8 -11.02 0.97 3.61
N PRO A 9 -12.35 1.16 3.44
CA PRO A 9 -13.20 0.16 2.76
C PRO A 9 -12.69 -0.23 1.37
N TYR A 10 -11.96 0.65 0.73
CA TYR A 10 -11.37 0.40 -0.59
C TYR A 10 -10.41 -0.81 -0.57
N ALA A 11 -9.69 -1.02 0.53
CA ALA A 11 -8.83 -2.19 0.67
C ALA A 11 -9.65 -3.48 0.61
N GLU A 12 -10.84 -3.48 1.20
CA GLU A 12 -11.75 -4.62 1.15
C GLU A 12 -12.28 -4.83 -0.27
N LEU A 13 -12.64 -3.74 -0.94
CA LEU A 13 -13.10 -3.79 -2.34
C LEU A 13 -12.05 -4.43 -3.24
N LEU A 14 -10.79 -4.10 -3.05
CA LEU A 14 -9.70 -4.70 -3.82
C LEU A 14 -9.41 -6.14 -3.42
N GLY A 15 -9.93 -6.60 -2.29
CA GLY A 15 -9.70 -7.94 -1.79
C GLY A 15 -8.32 -8.12 -1.14
N ILE A 16 -7.73 -7.03 -0.68
CA ILE A 16 -6.39 -7.06 -0.08
C ILE A 16 -6.41 -7.82 1.24
N SER A 17 -5.42 -8.70 1.42
CA SER A 17 -5.17 -9.35 2.69
C SER A 17 -3.81 -8.92 3.24
N LEU A 18 -3.67 -9.04 4.56
CA LEU A 18 -2.44 -8.66 5.25
C LEU A 18 -1.70 -9.91 5.72
N THR A 19 -0.38 -9.92 5.50
CA THR A 19 0.49 -10.98 6.01
C THR A 19 1.34 -10.38 7.12
N PRO A 20 1.12 -10.78 8.37
CA PRO A 20 1.89 -10.24 9.51
C PRO A 20 3.38 -10.53 9.38
N ARG A 21 4.19 -9.60 9.92
CA ARG A 21 5.63 -9.76 10.03
C ARG A 21 6.05 -9.36 11.45
N ASP A 22 7.04 -10.06 11.99
CA ASP A 22 7.56 -9.75 13.32
C ASP A 22 8.26 -8.39 13.33
N GLY A 23 7.84 -7.51 14.24
CA GLY A 23 8.49 -6.22 14.46
C GLY A 23 8.36 -5.21 13.32
N ALA A 24 7.53 -5.48 12.34
CA ALA A 24 7.35 -4.59 11.18
C ALA A 24 5.88 -4.55 10.76
N ALA A 25 5.54 -3.58 9.92
CA ALA A 25 4.21 -3.52 9.34
C ALA A 25 3.98 -4.76 8.46
N PRO A 26 2.74 -5.25 8.36
CA PRO A 26 2.45 -6.41 7.51
C PRO A 26 2.69 -6.10 6.04
N THR A 27 2.97 -7.14 5.26
CA THR A 27 2.94 -7.06 3.81
C THR A 27 1.51 -7.25 3.33
N LEU A 28 1.22 -6.80 2.12
CA LEU A 28 -0.10 -6.88 1.53
C LEU A 28 -0.09 -7.86 0.36
N LEU A 29 -1.25 -8.49 0.14
CA LEU A 29 -1.47 -9.34 -1.01
C LEU A 29 -2.75 -8.90 -1.71
N LEU A 30 -2.63 -8.59 -3.01
CA LEU A 30 -3.76 -8.36 -3.89
C LEU A 30 -3.97 -9.65 -4.68
N PRO A 31 -5.07 -10.39 -4.43
CA PRO A 31 -5.34 -11.59 -5.21
C PRO A 31 -5.78 -11.20 -6.61
N PHE A 32 -5.49 -12.07 -7.57
CA PHE A 32 -5.99 -11.87 -8.91
C PHE A 32 -7.50 -12.12 -8.98
N ARG A 33 -8.22 -11.19 -9.60
CA ARG A 33 -9.66 -11.32 -9.90
C ARG A 33 -9.93 -10.52 -11.16
N ASP A 34 -10.99 -10.88 -11.89
CA ASP A 34 -11.38 -10.13 -13.08
C ASP A 34 -11.64 -8.64 -12.77
N ALA A 35 -12.12 -8.34 -11.57
CA ALA A 35 -12.42 -6.97 -11.16
C ALA A 35 -11.20 -6.05 -11.11
N VAL A 36 -9.98 -6.62 -11.02
CA VAL A 36 -8.75 -5.82 -10.98
C VAL A 36 -7.99 -5.83 -12.30
N LEU A 37 -8.57 -6.42 -13.35
CA LEU A 37 -7.96 -6.40 -14.68
C LEU A 37 -8.17 -5.06 -15.37
N GLY A 38 -7.15 -4.64 -16.10
CA GLY A 38 -7.26 -3.57 -17.09
C GLY A 38 -7.51 -4.19 -18.47
N ARG A 39 -6.47 -4.23 -19.31
CA ARG A 39 -6.55 -4.98 -20.56
C ARG A 39 -6.31 -6.46 -20.30
N PRO A 40 -6.75 -7.36 -21.21
CA PRO A 40 -6.59 -8.80 -21.00
C PRO A 40 -5.14 -9.20 -20.66
N GLY A 41 -5.00 -9.98 -19.59
CA GLY A 41 -3.71 -10.47 -19.12
C GLY A 41 -2.91 -9.50 -18.27
N PHE A 42 -3.43 -8.28 -18.01
CA PHE A 42 -2.72 -7.26 -17.23
C PHE A 42 -3.60 -6.67 -16.13
N LEU A 43 -2.97 -6.39 -15.01
CA LEU A 43 -3.64 -5.67 -13.94
C LEU A 43 -3.90 -4.23 -14.34
N HIS A 44 -5.03 -3.70 -13.90
CA HIS A 44 -5.36 -2.29 -14.08
C HIS A 44 -4.40 -1.43 -13.26
N GLY A 45 -3.89 -0.35 -13.85
CA GLY A 45 -2.98 0.57 -13.15
C GLY A 45 -3.59 1.16 -11.90
N GLY A 46 -4.91 1.42 -11.92
CA GLY A 46 -5.62 1.91 -10.74
C GLY A 46 -5.64 0.90 -9.59
N ALA A 47 -5.72 -0.39 -9.90
CA ALA A 47 -5.66 -1.42 -8.86
C ALA A 47 -4.26 -1.49 -8.24
N ILE A 48 -3.22 -1.38 -9.05
CA ILE A 48 -1.84 -1.36 -8.57
C ILE A 48 -1.61 -0.10 -7.72
N ALA A 49 -2.05 1.06 -8.19
CA ALA A 49 -1.91 2.31 -7.43
C ALA A 49 -2.68 2.25 -6.10
N GLY A 50 -3.88 1.66 -6.11
CA GLY A 50 -4.66 1.48 -4.89
C GLY A 50 -3.97 0.57 -3.90
N LEU A 51 -3.39 -0.52 -4.38
CA LEU A 51 -2.60 -1.43 -3.53
C LEU A 51 -1.43 -0.69 -2.88
N LEU A 52 -0.71 0.12 -3.65
CA LEU A 52 0.42 0.89 -3.14
C LEU A 52 -0.03 1.91 -2.08
N GLU A 53 -1.16 2.57 -2.29
CA GLU A 53 -1.69 3.51 -1.31
C GLU A 53 -2.07 2.81 -0.01
N VAL A 54 -2.72 1.65 -0.09
CA VAL A 54 -3.09 0.90 1.12
C VAL A 54 -1.84 0.43 1.84
N ALA A 55 -0.81 -0.01 1.11
CA ALA A 55 0.46 -0.42 1.71
C ALA A 55 1.12 0.73 2.48
N ALA A 56 1.09 1.94 1.91
CA ALA A 56 1.64 3.12 2.58
C ALA A 56 0.85 3.45 3.85
N ILE A 57 -0.48 3.39 3.79
CA ILE A 57 -1.33 3.64 4.96
C ILE A 57 -1.04 2.65 6.08
N VAL A 58 -0.94 1.37 5.75
CA VAL A 58 -0.65 0.31 6.72
C VAL A 58 0.69 0.56 7.41
N SER A 59 1.72 0.88 6.63
CA SER A 59 3.06 1.14 7.16
C SER A 59 3.07 2.38 8.04
N LEU A 60 2.42 3.45 7.61
CA LEU A 60 2.38 4.71 8.37
C LEU A 60 1.62 4.55 9.68
N ARG A 61 0.46 3.88 9.67
CA ARG A 61 -0.30 3.64 10.89
C ARG A 61 0.47 2.78 11.88
N HIS A 62 1.21 1.80 11.37
CA HIS A 62 2.06 0.96 12.22
C HIS A 62 3.14 1.82 12.92
N ALA A 63 3.79 2.71 12.19
CA ALA A 63 4.81 3.60 12.76
C ALA A 63 4.20 4.58 13.76
N LEU A 64 3.04 5.16 13.45
CA LEU A 64 2.37 6.10 14.34
C LEU A 64 1.88 5.45 15.62
N ALA A 65 1.48 4.19 15.58
CA ALA A 65 1.03 3.47 16.77
C ALA A 65 2.08 3.46 17.88
N GLU A 66 3.36 3.42 17.50
CA GLU A 66 4.47 3.45 18.45
C GLU A 66 4.65 4.83 19.09
N GLU A 67 4.07 5.87 18.49
CA GLU A 67 4.15 7.25 18.97
C GLU A 67 2.82 7.75 19.52
N GLY A 68 1.91 6.85 19.88
CA GLY A 68 0.63 7.23 20.47
C GLY A 68 -0.51 7.36 19.47
N GLY A 69 -0.26 7.06 18.20
CA GLY A 69 -1.28 7.13 17.16
C GLY A 69 -1.42 8.51 16.55
N GLY A 70 -2.48 8.68 15.76
CA GLY A 70 -2.75 9.93 15.09
C GLY A 70 -3.64 9.68 13.87
N ARG A 71 -4.16 10.77 13.30
CA ARG A 71 -4.92 10.72 12.06
C ARG A 71 -4.02 11.14 10.92
N ILE A 72 -4.25 10.58 9.74
CA ILE A 72 -3.43 10.87 8.57
C ILE A 72 -4.32 11.36 7.42
N LYS A 73 -3.76 12.25 6.62
CA LYS A 73 -4.45 12.83 5.47
C LYS A 73 -3.50 12.78 4.27
N PRO A 74 -3.87 12.13 3.17
CA PRO A 74 -3.00 12.13 1.99
C PRO A 74 -2.91 13.53 1.40
N VAL A 75 -1.70 13.91 1.02
CA VAL A 75 -1.43 15.18 0.35
C VAL A 75 -1.27 14.94 -1.14
N ASN A 76 -0.42 14.01 -1.48
CA ASN A 76 -0.17 13.67 -2.89
C ASN A 76 0.42 12.26 -2.99
N VAL A 77 0.40 11.74 -4.20
CA VAL A 77 1.00 10.45 -4.53
C VAL A 77 1.59 10.53 -5.92
N THR A 78 2.78 9.95 -6.09
CA THR A 78 3.40 9.75 -7.40
C THR A 78 3.61 8.26 -7.57
N VAL A 79 3.09 7.71 -8.66
CA VAL A 79 3.22 6.28 -8.97
C VAL A 79 4.07 6.11 -10.22
N ASP A 80 5.08 5.26 -10.13
CA ASP A 80 5.90 4.89 -11.26
C ASP A 80 5.60 3.45 -11.63
N PHE A 81 5.12 3.23 -12.86
CA PHE A 81 4.86 1.89 -13.39
C PHE A 81 6.09 1.43 -14.15
N MET A 82 6.76 0.41 -13.63
CA MET A 82 8.05 -0.03 -14.15
C MET A 82 7.90 -1.15 -15.17
N ARG A 83 6.91 -2.00 -14.99
CA ARG A 83 6.61 -3.10 -15.90
C ARG A 83 5.15 -3.50 -15.75
N GLY A 84 4.59 -4.17 -16.74
CA GLY A 84 3.21 -4.59 -16.69
C GLY A 84 2.97 -5.63 -15.60
N GLY A 85 1.98 -5.39 -14.74
CA GLY A 85 1.50 -6.39 -13.80
C GLY A 85 0.66 -7.42 -14.54
N ARG A 86 0.96 -8.70 -14.31
CA ARG A 86 0.24 -9.79 -14.97
C ARG A 86 -0.96 -10.24 -14.14
N ASP A 87 -1.73 -11.15 -14.68
CA ASP A 87 -2.95 -11.68 -14.07
C ASP A 87 -2.62 -12.76 -13.02
N LYS A 88 -1.95 -12.35 -11.97
CA LYS A 88 -1.54 -13.22 -10.85
C LYS A 88 -1.44 -12.40 -9.57
N PRO A 89 -1.30 -13.07 -8.41
CA PRO A 89 -1.20 -12.36 -7.13
C PRO A 89 -0.07 -11.34 -7.10
N THR A 90 -0.33 -10.21 -6.45
CA THR A 90 0.62 -9.10 -6.36
C THR A 90 0.84 -8.75 -4.90
N HIS A 91 2.10 -8.63 -4.51
CA HIS A 91 2.49 -8.28 -3.15
C HIS A 91 2.86 -6.80 -3.08
N ALA A 92 2.73 -6.22 -1.89
CA ALA A 92 3.17 -4.85 -1.67
C ALA A 92 3.61 -4.65 -0.23
N GLU A 93 4.48 -3.66 -0.03
CA GLU A 93 4.83 -3.18 1.30
C GLU A 93 5.07 -1.69 1.26
N GLY A 94 4.81 -1.04 2.39
CA GLY A 94 5.10 0.37 2.58
C GLY A 94 6.37 0.55 3.41
N ILE A 95 7.02 1.67 3.22
CA ILE A 95 8.25 2.03 3.91
C ILE A 95 8.13 3.50 4.31
N VAL A 96 8.11 3.77 5.62
CA VAL A 96 8.12 5.15 6.12
C VAL A 96 9.55 5.65 6.03
N THR A 97 9.80 6.56 5.09
CA THR A 97 11.15 7.10 4.88
C THR A 97 11.44 8.26 5.81
N ARG A 98 10.40 8.98 6.24
CA ARG A 98 10.54 10.03 7.23
C ARG A 98 9.23 10.19 7.98
N LEU A 99 9.31 10.21 9.31
CA LEU A 99 8.18 10.47 10.17
C LEU A 99 8.43 11.77 10.91
N GLY A 100 7.94 12.87 10.33
CA GLY A 100 8.08 14.20 10.93
C GLY A 100 6.98 14.50 11.93
N THR A 101 6.94 15.73 12.41
CA THR A 101 5.92 16.18 13.37
C THR A 101 4.56 16.30 12.70
N ARG A 102 4.51 16.89 11.51
CA ARG A 102 3.26 17.14 10.77
C ARG A 102 3.18 16.44 9.44
N ILE A 103 4.33 16.07 8.87
CA ILE A 103 4.41 15.46 7.55
C ILE A 103 5.15 14.14 7.65
N ALA A 104 4.61 13.11 7.01
CA ALA A 104 5.30 11.86 6.81
C ALA A 104 5.57 11.66 5.32
N ASN A 105 6.75 11.16 5.00
CA ASN A 105 7.11 10.72 3.66
C ASN A 105 7.11 9.19 3.66
N VAL A 106 6.35 8.60 2.75
CA VAL A 106 6.17 7.15 2.71
C VAL A 106 6.38 6.67 1.29
N GLU A 107 7.07 5.56 1.14
CA GLU A 107 7.20 4.87 -0.12
C GLU A 107 6.43 3.57 -0.07
N ALA A 108 6.08 3.03 -1.24
CA ALA A 108 5.49 1.72 -1.35
C ALA A 108 6.03 1.05 -2.61
N VAL A 109 6.14 -0.27 -2.57
CA VAL A 109 6.64 -1.06 -3.69
C VAL A 109 5.73 -2.27 -3.88
N ALA A 110 5.46 -2.62 -5.14
CA ALA A 110 4.64 -3.78 -5.50
C ALA A 110 5.44 -4.70 -6.41
N TRP A 111 5.30 -6.00 -6.19
CA TRP A 111 6.00 -7.01 -6.99
C TRP A 111 5.14 -8.26 -7.13
N GLN A 112 5.48 -9.09 -8.09
CA GLN A 112 4.77 -10.37 -8.31
C GLN A 112 5.66 -11.57 -8.03
N ASP A 113 6.64 -11.83 -8.87
CA ASP A 113 7.48 -13.02 -8.72
C ASP A 113 8.74 -12.78 -7.90
N ASP A 114 9.30 -11.58 -7.99
CA ASP A 114 10.59 -11.24 -7.41
C ASP A 114 10.55 -9.80 -6.90
N ARG A 115 10.73 -9.64 -5.60
CA ARG A 115 10.74 -8.33 -4.97
C ARG A 115 11.84 -7.41 -5.52
N ALA A 116 12.94 -7.98 -5.99
CA ALA A 116 14.01 -7.21 -6.60
C ALA A 116 13.64 -6.66 -7.97
N LYS A 117 12.52 -7.13 -8.54
CA LYS A 117 12.02 -6.68 -9.83
C LYS A 117 10.58 -6.16 -9.68
N PRO A 118 10.39 -5.03 -9.01
CA PRO A 118 9.05 -4.51 -8.75
C PRO A 118 8.33 -4.14 -10.05
N ILE A 119 7.01 -4.26 -10.03
CA ILE A 119 6.18 -3.82 -11.16
C ILE A 119 5.86 -2.34 -11.05
N ALA A 120 5.81 -1.81 -9.82
CA ALA A 120 5.50 -0.40 -9.59
C ALA A 120 6.03 0.04 -8.23
N SER A 121 6.24 1.33 -8.10
CA SER A 121 6.55 1.96 -6.82
C SER A 121 5.80 3.28 -6.71
N ALA A 122 5.66 3.77 -5.48
CA ALA A 122 4.98 5.02 -5.21
C ALA A 122 5.70 5.80 -4.11
N ARG A 123 5.52 7.12 -4.15
CA ARG A 123 5.96 8.02 -3.09
C ARG A 123 4.79 8.88 -2.71
N MET A 124 4.56 9.00 -1.43
CA MET A 124 3.41 9.70 -0.90
C MET A 124 3.79 10.57 0.27
N ASN A 125 3.08 11.68 0.40
CA ASN A 125 3.20 12.56 1.55
C ASN A 125 1.86 12.59 2.29
N TYR A 126 1.92 12.57 3.60
CA TYR A 126 0.75 12.61 4.46
C TYR A 126 0.89 13.73 5.48
N LEU A 127 -0.23 14.40 5.76
CA LEU A 127 -0.34 15.22 6.95
C LEU A 127 -0.66 14.31 8.13
N ILE A 128 -0.05 14.62 9.27
CA ILE A 128 -0.28 13.89 10.52
C ILE A 128 -0.96 14.84 11.48
N VAL A 129 -2.09 14.41 12.05
CA VAL A 129 -2.76 15.11 13.13
C VAL A 129 -2.62 14.24 14.37
N ARG A 130 -1.75 14.66 15.28
CA ARG A 130 -1.48 13.89 16.50
C ARG A 130 -2.52 14.21 17.57
N GLU A 131 -2.81 13.23 18.38
CA GLU A 131 -3.76 13.35 19.48
C GLU A 131 -3.10 13.99 20.71
#